data_e80ac856116ffc6c441406b6452e7041
#
_entry.id   e80ac856116ffc6c441406b6452e7041
#
_cell.length_a   1.000
_cell.length_b   1.000
_cell.length_c   1.000
_cell.angle_alpha   90.00
_cell.angle_beta   90.00
_cell.angle_gamma   90.00
#
_symmetry.space_group_name_H-M   'P 1'
#
loop_
_entity.id
_entity.type
_entity.pdbx_description
1 polymer ?
#
loop_
_entity_poly.entity_id
_entity_poly.type
_entity_poly.pdbx_seq_one_letter_code
_entity_poly.pdbx_strand_id
1 'polypeptide(L)'
;MPPDRVDDPYLIEKLQREADDIFLWCLEGLKRLLKNKYRFTISERAKKNLHEAMESGNNIIAFMQSSGYIRLEENTTATSKNLYQAYCRWCEDNTEKPMSAKSFSGYLKENEKKYHIHYSTNIPSDNGKNARGFQGIHTQIRIDSYR
;
A
#
# COMPACT_ATOMS: atom_id res chain seq x y z
N MET A 1 3.65 0.62 26.40
CA MET A 1 4.72 0.11 27.29
C MET A 1 4.05 -0.82 28.29
N PRO A 2 4.56 -2.04 28.56
CA PRO A 2 4.02 -2.89 29.61
C PRO A 2 4.17 -2.19 30.96
N PRO A 3 3.14 -2.22 31.84
CA PRO A 3 3.13 -1.48 33.09
C PRO A 3 4.16 -1.99 34.13
N ASP A 4 4.76 -3.16 33.89
CA ASP A 4 5.67 -3.82 34.85
C ASP A 4 7.14 -3.82 34.41
N ARG A 5 7.55 -2.90 33.53
CA ARG A 5 8.95 -2.79 33.13
C ARG A 5 9.76 -2.13 34.24
N VAL A 6 10.53 -2.95 34.97
CA VAL A 6 11.56 -2.46 35.92
C VAL A 6 12.83 -2.25 35.12
N ASP A 7 13.35 -1.02 35.11
CA ASP A 7 14.65 -0.72 34.51
C ASP A 7 15.76 -1.32 35.42
N ASP A 8 16.68 -2.07 34.79
CA ASP A 8 17.82 -2.67 35.51
C ASP A 8 18.98 -1.65 35.56
N PRO A 9 19.28 -1.06 36.74
CA PRO A 9 20.32 -0.07 36.86
C PRO A 9 21.75 -0.63 36.58
N TYR A 10 21.92 -1.95 36.64
CA TYR A 10 23.20 -2.64 36.40
C TYR A 10 23.29 -3.25 34.98
N LEU A 11 22.40 -2.92 34.09
CA LEU A 11 22.37 -3.47 32.72
C LEU A 11 23.70 -3.25 31.98
N ILE A 12 24.28 -2.06 32.13
CA ILE A 12 25.55 -1.71 31.44
C ILE A 12 26.69 -2.60 31.92
N GLU A 13 26.80 -2.82 33.23
CA GLU A 13 27.82 -3.66 33.79
C GLU A 13 27.66 -5.13 33.38
N LYS A 14 26.43 -5.63 33.30
CA LYS A 14 26.11 -6.97 32.79
C LYS A 14 26.53 -7.12 31.34
N LEU A 15 26.15 -6.16 30.47
CA LEU A 15 26.54 -6.16 29.06
C LEU A 15 28.05 -6.07 28.86
N GLN A 16 28.79 -5.33 29.73
CA GLN A 16 30.26 -5.28 29.66
C GLN A 16 30.90 -6.62 29.99
N ARG A 17 30.34 -7.40 30.91
CA ARG A 17 30.83 -8.76 31.22
C ARG A 17 30.58 -9.75 30.09
N GLU A 18 29.56 -9.54 29.28
CA GLU A 18 29.17 -10.36 28.13
C GLU A 18 29.72 -9.81 26.80
N ALA A 19 30.59 -8.79 26.84
CA ALA A 19 31.04 -8.08 25.64
C ALA A 19 31.65 -9.00 24.57
N ASP A 20 32.43 -10.00 25.00
CA ASP A 20 33.09 -10.94 24.10
C ASP A 20 32.07 -11.83 23.38
N ASP A 21 31.06 -12.32 24.09
CA ASP A 21 29.97 -13.11 23.49
C ASP A 21 29.10 -12.29 22.55
N ILE A 22 28.80 -11.05 22.92
CA ILE A 22 28.08 -10.09 22.06
C ILE A 22 28.90 -9.82 20.78
N PHE A 23 30.21 -9.65 20.90
CA PHE A 23 31.08 -9.43 19.76
C PHE A 23 31.10 -10.64 18.81
N LEU A 24 31.23 -11.86 19.35
CA LEU A 24 31.16 -13.09 18.56
C LEU A 24 29.82 -13.23 17.82
N TRP A 25 28.72 -12.93 18.49
CA TRP A 25 27.39 -12.92 17.87
C TRP A 25 27.29 -11.89 16.72
N CYS A 26 27.86 -10.70 16.90
CA CYS A 26 27.94 -9.68 15.84
C CYS A 26 28.74 -10.16 14.63
N LEU A 27 29.89 -10.84 14.88
CA LEU A 27 30.73 -11.42 13.82
C LEU A 27 29.97 -12.50 13.02
N GLU A 28 29.21 -13.34 13.68
CA GLU A 28 28.36 -14.31 12.98
C GLU A 28 27.28 -13.64 12.12
N GLY A 29 26.69 -12.59 12.64
CA GLY A 29 25.75 -11.76 11.88
C GLY A 29 26.41 -11.15 10.63
N LEU A 30 27.62 -10.61 10.79
CA LEU A 30 28.41 -10.06 9.69
C LEU A 30 28.77 -11.12 8.64
N LYS A 31 29.21 -12.31 9.06
CA LYS A 31 29.49 -13.43 8.13
C LYS A 31 28.27 -13.80 7.30
N ARG A 32 27.09 -13.88 7.92
CA ARG A 32 25.83 -14.13 7.21
C ARG A 32 25.48 -13.03 6.22
N LEU A 33 25.68 -11.77 6.61
CA LEU A 33 25.41 -10.61 5.74
C LEU A 33 26.35 -10.61 4.52
N LEU A 34 27.65 -10.89 4.71
CA LEU A 34 28.63 -11.01 3.64
C LEU A 34 28.27 -12.15 2.68
N LYS A 35 27.94 -13.33 3.22
CA LYS A 35 27.50 -14.50 2.44
C LYS A 35 26.24 -14.17 1.61
N ASN A 36 25.34 -13.34 2.14
CA ASN A 36 24.11 -12.92 1.50
C ASN A 36 24.27 -11.65 0.65
N LYS A 37 25.51 -11.29 0.28
CA LYS A 37 25.84 -10.12 -0.56
C LYS A 37 25.24 -8.81 -0.03
N TYR A 38 25.38 -8.57 1.26
CA TYR A 38 24.88 -7.41 1.99
C TYR A 38 23.35 -7.27 1.99
N ARG A 39 22.62 -8.35 1.72
CA ARG A 39 21.16 -8.35 1.80
C ARG A 39 20.72 -8.93 3.15
N PHE A 40 19.92 -8.16 3.88
CA PHE A 40 19.30 -8.64 5.10
C PHE A 40 18.26 -9.73 4.81
N THR A 41 18.24 -10.75 5.65
CA THR A 41 17.18 -11.77 5.61
C THR A 41 15.94 -11.20 6.31
N ILE A 42 14.89 -10.96 5.55
CA ILE A 42 13.60 -10.53 6.09
C ILE A 42 12.77 -11.79 6.34
N SER A 43 12.31 -11.99 7.58
CA SER A 43 11.45 -13.12 7.92
C SER A 43 10.08 -12.98 7.24
N GLU A 44 9.42 -14.11 6.96
CA GLU A 44 8.07 -14.10 6.38
C GLU A 44 7.07 -13.35 7.29
N ARG A 45 7.23 -13.46 8.61
CA ARG A 45 6.43 -12.68 9.57
C ARG A 45 6.64 -11.17 9.41
N ALA A 46 7.88 -10.72 9.22
CA ALA A 46 8.17 -9.30 9.02
C ALA A 46 7.60 -8.80 7.68
N LYS A 47 7.65 -9.62 6.62
CA LYS A 47 7.01 -9.30 5.34
C LYS A 47 5.50 -9.20 5.48
N LYS A 48 4.88 -10.14 6.20
CA LYS A 48 3.45 -10.13 6.47
C LYS A 48 3.02 -8.89 7.26
N ASN A 49 3.72 -8.58 8.35
CA ASN A 49 3.44 -7.40 9.16
C ASN A 49 3.61 -6.10 8.36
N LEU A 50 4.62 -6.01 7.49
CA LEU A 50 4.81 -4.87 6.61
C LEU A 50 3.66 -4.75 5.61
N HIS A 51 3.23 -5.87 5.03
CA HIS A 51 2.10 -5.90 4.11
C HIS A 51 0.80 -5.47 4.79
N GLU A 52 0.49 -6.01 5.97
CA GLU A 52 -0.66 -5.62 6.77
C GLU A 52 -0.62 -4.13 7.17
N ALA A 53 0.56 -3.61 7.54
CA ALA A 53 0.72 -2.19 7.83
C ALA A 53 0.53 -1.30 6.59
N MET A 54 0.99 -1.75 5.44
CA MET A 54 0.77 -1.05 4.16
C MET A 54 -0.71 -1.09 3.75
N GLU A 55 -1.39 -2.21 3.94
CA GLU A 55 -2.82 -2.35 3.65
C GLU A 55 -3.68 -1.49 4.57
N SER A 56 -3.39 -1.49 5.87
CA SER A 56 -4.11 -0.66 6.85
C SER A 56 -3.85 0.84 6.66
N GLY A 57 -2.71 1.22 6.11
CA GLY A 57 -2.36 2.62 5.81
C GLY A 57 -2.81 3.11 4.44
N ASN A 58 -3.25 2.21 3.55
CA ASN A 58 -3.64 2.55 2.19
C ASN A 58 -5.06 2.06 1.85
N ASN A 59 -6.03 2.90 2.14
CA ASN A 59 -7.44 2.61 1.89
C ASN A 59 -7.80 2.43 0.40
N ILE A 60 -6.89 2.77 -0.54
CA ILE A 60 -7.08 2.47 -1.96
C ILE A 60 -7.10 0.95 -2.20
N ILE A 61 -6.34 0.17 -1.42
CA ILE A 61 -6.34 -1.29 -1.53
C ILE A 61 -7.73 -1.84 -1.19
N ALA A 62 -8.31 -1.38 -0.09
CA ALA A 62 -9.66 -1.78 0.33
C ALA A 62 -10.72 -1.34 -0.70
N PHE A 63 -10.58 -0.13 -1.25
CA PHE A 63 -11.43 0.34 -2.35
C PHE A 63 -11.34 -0.56 -3.58
N MET A 64 -10.15 -0.95 -4.01
CA MET A 64 -9.95 -1.81 -5.19
C MET A 64 -10.51 -3.24 -4.99
N GLN A 65 -10.70 -3.67 -3.76
CA GLN A 65 -11.31 -4.95 -3.40
C GLN A 65 -12.82 -4.83 -3.12
N SER A 66 -13.34 -3.61 -3.05
CA SER A 66 -14.75 -3.39 -2.73
C SER A 66 -15.67 -3.77 -3.90
N SER A 67 -16.75 -4.48 -3.60
CA SER A 67 -17.83 -4.70 -4.56
C SER A 67 -18.83 -3.56 -4.54
N GLY A 68 -19.34 -3.17 -5.71
CA GLY A 68 -20.40 -2.18 -5.82
C GLY A 68 -19.98 -0.76 -6.21
N TYR A 69 -18.69 -0.42 -6.12
CA TYR A 69 -18.16 0.88 -6.54
C TYR A 69 -17.40 0.81 -7.87
N ILE A 70 -16.65 -0.25 -8.04
CA ILE A 70 -15.89 -0.53 -9.26
C ILE A 70 -16.06 -2.00 -9.66
N ARG A 71 -15.75 -2.28 -10.92
CA ARG A 71 -15.62 -3.63 -11.46
C ARG A 71 -14.38 -3.70 -12.34
N LEU A 72 -13.56 -4.72 -12.12
CA LEU A 72 -12.44 -5.04 -12.98
C LEU A 72 -12.95 -5.98 -14.09
N GLU A 73 -12.91 -5.52 -15.32
CA GLU A 73 -13.44 -6.26 -16.47
C GLU A 73 -12.69 -5.85 -17.75
N GLU A 74 -12.19 -6.82 -18.49
CA GLU A 74 -11.53 -6.56 -19.78
C GLU A 74 -12.47 -5.77 -20.73
N ASN A 75 -11.87 -4.92 -21.57
CA ASN A 75 -12.57 -4.06 -22.53
C ASN A 75 -13.46 -2.97 -21.92
N THR A 76 -13.37 -2.70 -20.64
CA THR A 76 -14.02 -1.56 -20.02
C THR A 76 -13.04 -0.43 -19.78
N THR A 77 -13.56 0.78 -19.64
CA THR A 77 -12.75 1.97 -19.41
C THR A 77 -13.40 2.89 -18.40
N ALA A 78 -12.57 3.59 -17.62
CA ALA A 78 -13.04 4.65 -16.74
C ALA A 78 -12.08 5.83 -16.76
N THR A 79 -12.60 7.04 -16.75
CA THR A 79 -11.77 8.24 -16.62
C THR A 79 -11.20 8.32 -15.20
N SER A 80 -10.00 8.89 -15.07
CA SER A 80 -9.38 9.11 -13.75
C SER A 80 -10.26 9.94 -12.83
N LYS A 81 -11.07 10.85 -13.40
CA LYS A 81 -12.03 11.67 -12.66
C LYS A 81 -13.14 10.80 -12.05
N ASN A 82 -13.77 9.95 -12.87
CA ASN A 82 -14.88 9.10 -12.43
C ASN A 82 -14.39 8.08 -11.39
N LEU A 83 -13.21 7.48 -11.59
CA LEU A 83 -12.61 6.57 -10.61
C LEU A 83 -12.32 7.26 -9.28
N TYR A 84 -11.78 8.47 -9.32
CA TYR A 84 -11.51 9.22 -8.10
C TYR A 84 -12.80 9.63 -7.37
N GLN A 85 -13.84 9.98 -8.09
CA GLN A 85 -15.16 10.27 -7.50
C GLN A 85 -15.77 9.03 -6.84
N ALA A 86 -15.68 7.86 -7.49
CA ALA A 86 -16.12 6.59 -6.91
C ALA A 86 -15.33 6.25 -5.64
N TYR A 87 -14.03 6.50 -5.64
CA TYR A 87 -13.17 6.33 -4.46
C TYR A 87 -13.55 7.29 -3.32
N CYS A 88 -13.79 8.57 -3.59
CA CYS A 88 -14.24 9.52 -2.58
C CYS A 88 -15.57 9.09 -1.96
N ARG A 89 -16.52 8.63 -2.79
CA ARG A 89 -17.80 8.12 -2.31
C ARG A 89 -17.64 6.89 -1.42
N TRP A 90 -16.79 5.94 -1.84
CA TRP A 90 -16.47 4.79 -1.02
C TRP A 90 -15.86 5.22 0.34
N CYS A 91 -14.96 6.20 0.34
CA CYS A 91 -14.38 6.73 1.58
C CYS A 91 -15.45 7.35 2.49
N GLU A 92 -16.38 8.12 1.95
CA GLU A 92 -17.51 8.70 2.69
C GLU A 92 -18.37 7.61 3.33
N ASP A 93 -18.75 6.59 2.55
CA ASP A 93 -19.60 5.50 3.00
C ASP A 93 -18.91 4.59 4.07
N ASN A 94 -17.57 4.54 4.07
CA ASN A 94 -16.77 3.77 5.03
C ASN A 94 -16.12 4.63 6.14
N THR A 95 -16.45 5.91 6.23
CA THR A 95 -15.89 6.85 7.22
C THR A 95 -14.35 6.96 7.12
N GLU A 96 -13.83 6.82 5.91
CA GLU A 96 -12.41 6.90 5.60
C GLU A 96 -12.06 8.29 5.05
N LYS A 97 -10.79 8.70 5.22
CA LYS A 97 -10.31 9.96 4.65
C LYS A 97 -9.70 9.72 3.26
N PRO A 98 -10.22 10.34 2.20
CA PRO A 98 -9.69 10.12 0.85
C PRO A 98 -8.28 10.71 0.70
N MET A 99 -7.42 9.98 0.01
CA MET A 99 -6.13 10.49 -0.44
C MET A 99 -6.31 11.50 -1.57
N SER A 100 -5.27 12.28 -1.87
CA SER A 100 -5.32 13.22 -3.00
C SER A 100 -5.51 12.49 -4.33
N ALA A 101 -6.16 13.14 -5.31
CA ALA A 101 -6.35 12.57 -6.65
C ALA A 101 -5.01 12.20 -7.34
N LYS A 102 -3.94 12.95 -7.04
CA LYS A 102 -2.59 12.66 -7.54
C LYS A 102 -2.04 11.37 -6.94
N SER A 103 -2.14 11.19 -5.62
CA SER A 103 -1.68 9.98 -4.92
C SER A 103 -2.49 8.75 -5.35
N PHE A 104 -3.81 8.88 -5.46
CA PHE A 104 -4.70 7.83 -5.96
C PHE A 104 -4.31 7.37 -7.38
N SER A 105 -4.20 8.30 -8.32
CA SER A 105 -3.80 7.96 -9.70
C SER A 105 -2.37 7.43 -9.78
N GLY A 106 -1.45 7.92 -8.95
CA GLY A 106 -0.09 7.42 -8.84
C GLY A 106 -0.08 5.96 -8.41
N TYR A 107 -0.78 5.64 -7.34
CA TYR A 107 -0.90 4.26 -6.84
C TYR A 107 -1.45 3.29 -7.88
N LEU A 108 -2.50 3.67 -8.61
CA LEU A 108 -3.07 2.82 -9.66
C LEU A 108 -2.08 2.57 -10.81
N LYS A 109 -1.32 3.59 -11.23
CA LYS A 109 -0.28 3.44 -12.27
C LYS A 109 0.87 2.53 -11.84
N GLU A 110 1.31 2.61 -10.59
CA GLU A 110 2.36 1.74 -10.05
C GLU A 110 1.90 0.29 -9.93
N ASN A 111 0.60 0.06 -9.79
CA ASN A 111 0.00 -1.25 -9.58
C ASN A 111 -0.82 -1.78 -10.78
N GLU A 112 -0.60 -1.27 -11.99
CA GLU A 112 -1.29 -1.68 -13.22
C GLU A 112 -1.30 -3.21 -13.41
N LYS A 113 -0.13 -3.85 -13.22
CA LYS A 113 0.01 -5.31 -13.36
C LYS A 113 -0.76 -6.09 -12.30
N LYS A 114 -0.83 -5.55 -11.06
CA LYS A 114 -1.52 -6.19 -9.94
C LYS A 114 -3.02 -6.27 -10.17
N TYR A 115 -3.59 -5.21 -10.74
CA TYR A 115 -5.03 -5.09 -10.95
C TYR A 115 -5.46 -5.38 -12.40
N HIS A 116 -4.54 -5.76 -13.28
CA HIS A 116 -4.79 -5.97 -14.71
C HIS A 116 -5.45 -4.77 -15.39
N ILE A 117 -5.05 -3.57 -15.01
CA ILE A 117 -5.50 -2.30 -15.59
C ILE A 117 -4.37 -1.65 -16.38
N HIS A 118 -4.71 -0.75 -17.31
CA HIS A 118 -3.73 -0.01 -18.10
C HIS A 118 -4.08 1.46 -18.18
N TYR A 119 -3.13 2.33 -17.82
CA TYR A 119 -3.31 3.77 -17.91
C TYR A 119 -3.26 4.24 -19.37
N SER A 120 -4.21 5.06 -19.76
CA SER A 120 -4.29 5.68 -21.10
C SER A 120 -4.67 7.15 -21.00
N THR A 121 -4.13 7.95 -21.92
CA THR A 121 -4.51 9.37 -22.07
C THR A 121 -5.68 9.55 -23.03
N ASN A 122 -6.16 8.45 -23.63
CA ASN A 122 -7.14 8.46 -24.72
C ASN A 122 -8.37 7.60 -24.36
N ILE A 123 -9.00 7.88 -23.22
CA ILE A 123 -10.22 7.20 -22.75
C ILE A 123 -11.43 8.00 -23.19
N PRO A 124 -12.45 7.36 -23.80
CA PRO A 124 -13.71 8.03 -24.10
C PRO A 124 -14.34 8.61 -22.84
N SER A 125 -14.71 9.88 -22.87
CA SER A 125 -15.44 10.55 -21.79
C SER A 125 -16.85 10.89 -22.23
N ASP A 126 -17.75 11.00 -21.26
CA ASP A 126 -19.17 11.32 -21.48
C ASP A 126 -19.41 12.62 -22.28
N ASN A 127 -18.40 13.49 -22.30
CA ASN A 127 -18.44 14.77 -23.04
C ASN A 127 -17.95 14.65 -24.51
N GLY A 128 -17.78 13.44 -25.04
CA GLY A 128 -17.30 13.20 -26.40
C GLY A 128 -15.82 13.58 -26.63
N LYS A 129 -15.10 14.00 -25.59
CA LYS A 129 -13.66 14.30 -25.66
C LYS A 129 -12.87 13.18 -25.01
N ASN A 130 -11.65 12.96 -25.49
CA ASN A 130 -10.75 12.01 -24.86
C ASN A 130 -10.23 12.56 -23.52
N ALA A 131 -10.17 11.69 -22.51
CA ALA A 131 -9.70 12.02 -21.17
C ALA A 131 -8.64 11.01 -20.71
N ARG A 132 -7.92 11.36 -19.64
CA ARG A 132 -7.00 10.45 -18.97
C ARG A 132 -7.80 9.47 -18.12
N GLY A 133 -7.41 8.19 -18.11
CA GLY A 133 -8.08 7.17 -17.34
C GLY A 133 -7.41 5.83 -17.41
N PHE A 134 -8.15 4.78 -17.11
CA PHE A 134 -7.68 3.41 -17.07
C PHE A 134 -8.58 2.50 -17.90
N GLN A 135 -7.97 1.53 -18.57
CA GLN A 135 -8.63 0.39 -19.22
C GLN A 135 -8.63 -0.80 -18.27
N GLY A 136 -9.59 -1.71 -18.42
CA GLY A 136 -9.72 -2.90 -17.55
C GLY A 136 -10.50 -2.63 -16.26
N ILE A 137 -11.11 -1.47 -16.10
CA ILE A 137 -11.88 -1.06 -14.93
C ILE A 137 -13.01 -0.13 -15.31
N HIS A 138 -14.17 -0.27 -14.68
CA HIS A 138 -15.24 0.71 -14.77
C HIS A 138 -15.88 0.99 -13.40
N THR A 139 -16.53 2.14 -13.29
CA THR A 139 -17.28 2.54 -12.09
C THR A 139 -18.70 2.03 -12.19
N GLN A 140 -19.23 1.44 -11.11
CA GLN A 140 -20.62 0.96 -11.04
C GLN A 140 -21.59 2.03 -10.53
N ILE A 141 -21.08 3.06 -9.88
CA ILE A 141 -21.89 4.17 -9.39
C ILE A 141 -22.17 5.10 -10.56
N ARG A 142 -23.44 5.32 -10.88
CA ARG A 142 -23.84 6.49 -11.68
C ARG A 142 -23.47 7.72 -10.86
N ILE A 143 -22.47 8.43 -11.30
CA ILE A 143 -22.10 9.72 -10.74
C ILE A 143 -23.13 10.72 -11.28
N ASP A 144 -24.27 10.79 -10.59
CA ASP A 144 -25.21 11.86 -10.85
C ASP A 144 -24.47 13.17 -10.57
N SER A 145 -24.40 13.99 -11.61
CA SER A 145 -23.76 15.29 -11.56
C SER A 145 -24.41 16.12 -10.47
N TYR A 146 -23.78 16.19 -9.30
CA TYR A 146 -24.13 17.22 -8.32
C TYR A 146 -23.88 18.58 -8.97
N ARG A 147 -24.98 19.28 -9.22
CA ARG A 147 -24.99 20.73 -9.49
C ARG A 147 -24.64 21.50 -8.23
#